data_81bf71dad962b28f94ca718420acfc0f
#
_entry.id   81bf71dad962b28f94ca718420acfc0f
#
_cell.length_a   1.000
_cell.length_b   1.000
_cell.length_c   1.000
_cell.angle_alpha   90.00
_cell.angle_beta   90.00
_cell.angle_gamma   90.00
#
_symmetry.space_group_name_H-M   'P 1'
#
loop_
_entity.id
_entity.type
_entity.pdbx_description
1 polymer ?
#
loop_
_entity_poly.entity_id
_entity_poly.type
_entity_poly.pdbx_seq_one_letter_code
_entity_poly.pdbx_strand_id
1 'polypeptide(L)'
;MYNQGDILLIPIPFTDLSSNKRRPVLVISNSDYNEKTEDIIVVAVTSNLEKKEYSIILKSDYMSEGYLKVDSCIRADKIYTLSKAIVIKKFGTVKKEIIDKIREKIEKVLDE
;
A
#
# COMPACT_ATOMS: atom_id res chain seq x y z
N MET A 1 10.09 -3.79 -12.22
CA MET A 1 10.51 -3.85 -10.79
C MET A 1 9.59 -2.99 -9.94
N TYR A 2 9.32 -3.41 -8.70
CA TYR A 2 8.46 -2.66 -7.79
C TYR A 2 9.31 -1.91 -6.78
N ASN A 3 8.96 -0.64 -6.56
CA ASN A 3 9.70 0.25 -5.69
C ASN A 3 8.86 0.68 -4.49
N GLN A 4 9.53 1.03 -3.40
CA GLN A 4 8.86 1.62 -2.26
C GLN A 4 8.04 2.84 -2.71
N GLY A 5 6.79 2.89 -2.31
CA GLY A 5 5.87 3.96 -2.69
C GLY A 5 4.96 3.62 -3.86
N ASP A 6 5.19 2.52 -4.56
CA ASP A 6 4.30 2.12 -5.65
C ASP A 6 2.93 1.71 -5.13
N ILE A 7 1.88 2.15 -5.82
CA ILE A 7 0.51 1.69 -5.59
C ILE A 7 0.22 0.60 -6.62
N LEU A 8 -0.07 -0.59 -6.14
CA LEU A 8 -0.29 -1.78 -6.97
C LEU A 8 -1.69 -2.31 -6.78
N LEU A 9 -2.22 -2.92 -7.84
CA LEU A 9 -3.48 -3.64 -7.78
C LEU A 9 -3.19 -5.12 -7.62
N ILE A 10 -3.82 -5.74 -6.62
CA ILE A 10 -3.66 -7.17 -6.35
C ILE A 10 -5.04 -7.83 -6.20
N PRO A 11 -5.14 -9.14 -6.47
CA PRO A 11 -6.35 -9.88 -6.09
C PRO A 11 -6.34 -10.08 -4.57
N ILE A 12 -7.52 -10.05 -3.96
CA ILE A 12 -7.62 -10.30 -2.54
C ILE A 12 -8.38 -11.58 -2.27
N PRO A 13 -7.69 -12.62 -1.81
CA PRO A 13 -8.34 -13.77 -1.23
C PRO A 13 -8.11 -13.87 0.27
N PHE A 14 -7.99 -12.75 0.99
CA PHE A 14 -7.52 -12.85 2.38
C PHE A 14 -8.48 -13.59 3.30
N THR A 15 -9.78 -13.44 3.11
CA THR A 15 -10.76 -14.03 4.02
C THR A 15 -11.94 -14.65 3.30
N ASP A 16 -12.06 -14.44 2.00
CA ASP A 16 -13.18 -14.94 1.21
C ASP A 16 -12.67 -15.42 -0.15
N LEU A 17 -12.42 -16.72 -0.23
CA LEU A 17 -11.91 -17.36 -1.44
C LEU A 17 -12.90 -17.33 -2.60
N SER A 18 -14.16 -17.00 -2.34
CA SER A 18 -15.17 -16.90 -3.40
C SER A 18 -15.18 -15.52 -4.05
N SER A 19 -14.45 -14.56 -3.50
CA SER A 19 -14.45 -13.18 -3.99
C SER A 19 -13.38 -12.96 -5.04
N ASN A 20 -13.77 -12.37 -6.17
CA ASN A 20 -12.84 -11.91 -7.21
C ASN A 20 -12.46 -10.45 -7.01
N LYS A 21 -12.51 -9.97 -5.79
CA LYS A 21 -12.19 -8.57 -5.50
C LYS A 21 -10.72 -8.27 -5.73
N ARG A 22 -10.47 -7.08 -6.21
CA ARG A 22 -9.13 -6.53 -6.41
C ARG A 22 -8.99 -5.30 -5.55
N ARG A 23 -7.84 -5.13 -4.92
CA ARG A 23 -7.60 -4.00 -4.03
C ARG A 23 -6.26 -3.36 -4.31
N PRO A 24 -6.19 -2.03 -4.14
CA PRO A 24 -4.89 -1.37 -4.17
C PRO A 24 -4.13 -1.60 -2.87
N VAL A 25 -2.81 -1.64 -3.00
CA VAL A 25 -1.89 -1.70 -1.86
C VAL A 25 -0.73 -0.75 -2.12
N LEU A 26 -0.11 -0.29 -1.06
CA LEU A 26 1.07 0.57 -1.12
C LEU A 26 2.30 -0.25 -0.73
N VAL A 27 3.30 -0.28 -1.60
CA VAL A 27 4.57 -0.96 -1.30
C VAL A 27 5.34 -0.14 -0.27
N ILE A 28 5.68 -0.76 0.86
CA ILE A 28 6.49 -0.13 1.91
C ILE A 28 7.90 -0.70 1.99
N SER A 29 8.13 -1.89 1.43
CA SER A 29 9.46 -2.48 1.41
C SER A 29 10.37 -1.73 0.42
N ASN A 30 11.64 -1.63 0.77
CA ASN A 30 12.60 -0.92 -0.07
C ASN A 30 12.97 -1.72 -1.32
N SER A 31 13.61 -1.05 -2.26
CA SER A 31 13.95 -1.65 -3.56
C SER A 31 14.90 -2.83 -3.43
N ASP A 32 15.81 -2.79 -2.47
CA ASP A 32 16.75 -3.87 -2.22
C ASP A 32 16.03 -5.16 -1.82
N TYR A 33 15.10 -5.04 -0.86
CA TYR A 33 14.26 -6.16 -0.44
C TYR A 33 13.45 -6.70 -1.62
N ASN A 34 12.81 -5.79 -2.37
CA ASN A 34 11.94 -6.17 -3.49
C ASN A 34 12.71 -6.86 -4.62
N GLU A 35 13.97 -6.50 -4.80
CA GLU A 35 14.80 -7.10 -5.82
C GLU A 35 15.35 -8.47 -5.39
N LYS A 36 15.75 -8.60 -4.14
CA LYS A 36 16.40 -9.80 -3.62
C LYS A 36 15.45 -10.94 -3.28
N THR A 37 14.16 -10.64 -3.07
CA THR A 37 13.19 -11.66 -2.68
C THR A 37 12.09 -11.82 -3.72
N GLU A 38 11.33 -12.89 -3.60
CA GLU A 38 10.13 -13.12 -4.41
C GLU A 38 8.95 -12.28 -3.94
N ASP A 39 9.11 -11.56 -2.83
CA ASP A 39 8.03 -10.89 -2.14
C ASP A 39 8.16 -9.37 -2.16
N ILE A 40 7.06 -8.72 -1.79
CA ILE A 40 6.99 -7.30 -1.43
C ILE A 40 6.22 -7.19 -0.13
N ILE A 41 6.52 -6.16 0.66
CA ILE A 41 5.76 -5.87 1.88
C ILE A 41 4.92 -4.64 1.60
N VAL A 42 3.61 -4.75 1.87
CA VAL A 42 2.64 -3.72 1.49
C VAL A 42 1.72 -3.40 2.66
N VAL A 43 1.05 -2.25 2.57
CA VAL A 43 -0.07 -1.90 3.44
C VAL A 43 -1.31 -1.69 2.58
N ALA A 44 -2.47 -1.97 3.18
CA ALA A 44 -3.75 -1.88 2.46
C ALA A 44 -4.13 -0.44 2.16
N VAL A 45 -4.75 -0.23 1.00
CA VAL A 45 -5.35 1.04 0.60
C VAL A 45 -6.83 0.79 0.36
N THR A 46 -7.68 1.63 0.89
CA THR A 46 -9.14 1.49 0.77
C THR A 46 -9.78 2.80 0.38
N SER A 47 -10.91 2.72 -0.34
CA SER A 47 -11.71 3.91 -0.67
C SER A 47 -12.59 4.35 0.50
N ASN A 48 -12.68 3.57 1.56
CA ASN A 48 -13.40 3.96 2.76
C ASN A 48 -12.59 5.00 3.53
N LEU A 49 -13.09 6.23 3.56
CA LEU A 49 -12.40 7.36 4.18
C LEU A 49 -12.69 7.52 5.67
N GLU A 50 -13.32 6.54 6.28
CA GLU A 50 -13.56 6.57 7.72
C GLU A 50 -12.23 6.74 8.44
N LYS A 51 -12.17 7.76 9.32
CA LYS A 51 -10.93 8.11 10.01
C LYS A 51 -10.50 6.99 10.95
N LYS A 52 -9.30 6.49 10.75
CA LYS A 52 -8.68 5.48 11.60
C LYS A 52 -7.39 6.06 12.17
N GLU A 53 -7.09 5.67 13.41
CA GLU A 53 -5.93 6.21 14.12
C GLU A 53 -4.61 5.93 13.41
N TYR A 54 -4.45 4.71 12.87
CA TYR A 54 -3.19 4.28 12.23
C TYR A 54 -3.29 4.31 10.71
N SER A 55 -3.88 5.39 10.20
CA SER A 55 -4.05 5.55 8.75
C SER A 55 -3.80 6.99 8.33
N ILE A 56 -3.64 7.19 7.03
CA ILE A 56 -3.57 8.52 6.43
C ILE A 56 -4.45 8.57 5.20
N ILE A 57 -4.95 9.78 4.90
CA ILE A 57 -5.72 10.01 3.67
C ILE A 57 -4.74 10.30 2.54
N LEU A 58 -4.91 9.58 1.45
CA LEU A 58 -4.11 9.76 0.23
C LEU A 58 -4.97 10.47 -0.81
N LYS A 59 -4.48 11.62 -1.27
CA LYS A 59 -5.09 12.40 -2.34
C LYS A 59 -4.19 12.40 -3.55
N SER A 60 -4.73 12.76 -4.71
CA SER A 60 -3.97 12.77 -5.95
C SER A 60 -2.73 13.66 -5.90
N ASP A 61 -2.79 14.76 -5.13
CA ASP A 61 -1.66 15.68 -4.94
C ASP A 61 -0.44 15.00 -4.31
N TYR A 62 -0.64 13.88 -3.64
CA TYR A 62 0.44 13.15 -2.96
C TYR A 62 1.10 12.10 -3.84
N MET A 63 0.71 12.04 -5.12
CA MET A 63 1.32 11.14 -6.09
C MET A 63 2.49 11.84 -6.78
N SER A 64 3.63 11.15 -6.89
CA SER A 64 4.75 11.62 -7.69
C SER A 64 4.63 11.17 -9.14
N GLU A 65 3.97 10.03 -9.37
CA GLU A 65 3.65 9.49 -10.69
C GLU A 65 2.22 8.94 -10.66
N GLY A 66 1.51 9.05 -11.78
CA GLY A 66 0.14 8.60 -11.89
C GLY A 66 -0.83 9.50 -11.15
N TYR A 67 -2.06 9.06 -11.04
CA TYR A 67 -3.08 9.81 -10.31
C TYR A 67 -4.10 8.85 -9.71
N LEU A 68 -4.85 9.36 -8.71
CA LEU A 68 -5.93 8.62 -8.10
C LEU A 68 -7.26 9.15 -8.60
N LYS A 69 -8.17 8.27 -8.96
CA LYS A 69 -9.54 8.65 -9.35
C LYS A 69 -10.34 9.15 -8.16
N VAL A 70 -10.09 8.60 -6.98
CA VAL A 70 -10.80 8.96 -5.75
C VAL A 70 -9.79 9.04 -4.61
N ASP A 71 -10.09 9.89 -3.63
CA ASP A 71 -9.31 9.92 -2.40
C ASP A 71 -9.40 8.56 -1.73
N SER A 72 -8.31 8.13 -1.12
CA SER A 72 -8.19 6.82 -0.52
C SER A 72 -7.58 6.92 0.86
N CYS A 73 -7.72 5.87 1.64
CA CYS A 73 -7.16 5.76 2.97
C CYS A 73 -6.09 4.68 2.97
N ILE A 74 -4.89 5.01 3.41
CA ILE A 74 -3.80 4.04 3.56
C ILE A 74 -3.82 3.55 5.00
N ARG A 75 -3.97 2.24 5.18
CA ARG A 75 -4.04 1.59 6.49
C ARG A 75 -2.67 1.08 6.88
N ALA A 76 -1.95 1.88 7.67
CA ALA A 76 -0.60 1.50 8.13
C ALA A 76 -0.60 0.26 9.02
N ASP A 77 -1.72 -0.06 9.65
CA ASP A 77 -1.88 -1.22 10.51
C ASP A 77 -2.24 -2.51 9.75
N LYS A 78 -2.51 -2.43 8.46
CA LYS A 78 -2.82 -3.60 7.63
C LYS A 78 -1.63 -3.92 6.75
N ILE A 79 -0.68 -4.64 7.32
CA ILE A 79 0.61 -4.96 6.69
C ILE A 79 0.60 -6.41 6.21
N TYR A 80 1.00 -6.62 4.96
CA TYR A 80 1.04 -7.95 4.35
C TYR A 80 2.33 -8.15 3.59
N THR A 81 2.84 -9.38 3.61
CA THR A 81 3.93 -9.80 2.73
C THR A 81 3.31 -10.65 1.63
N LEU A 82 3.52 -10.25 0.39
CA LEU A 82 2.86 -10.84 -0.77
C LEU A 82 3.88 -11.21 -1.84
N SER A 83 3.57 -12.26 -2.60
CA SER A 83 4.39 -12.61 -3.76
C SER A 83 4.26 -11.53 -4.84
N LYS A 84 5.37 -11.14 -5.44
CA LYS A 84 5.38 -10.22 -6.59
C LYS A 84 4.57 -10.78 -7.76
N ALA A 85 4.45 -12.10 -7.85
CA ALA A 85 3.77 -12.75 -8.96
C ALA A 85 2.27 -12.48 -9.01
N ILE A 86 1.65 -12.06 -7.91
CA ILE A 86 0.20 -11.81 -7.90
C ILE A 86 -0.18 -10.40 -8.33
N VAL A 87 0.78 -9.51 -8.52
CA VAL A 87 0.51 -8.12 -8.90
C VAL A 87 -0.13 -8.06 -10.28
N ILE A 88 -1.26 -7.35 -10.37
CA ILE A 88 -2.01 -7.23 -11.62
C ILE A 88 -1.50 -6.03 -12.42
N LYS A 89 -1.37 -4.86 -11.77
CA LYS A 89 -0.82 -3.67 -12.42
C LYS A 89 -0.39 -2.64 -11.39
N LYS A 90 0.35 -1.64 -11.85
CA LYS A 90 0.78 -0.48 -11.07
C LYS A 90 -0.07 0.73 -11.45
N PHE A 91 -0.57 1.45 -10.45
CA PHE A 91 -1.34 2.69 -10.66
C PHE A 91 -0.46 3.94 -10.70
N GLY A 92 0.60 3.94 -9.93
CA GLY A 92 1.46 5.11 -9.79
C GLY A 92 2.37 4.96 -8.57
N THR A 93 2.97 6.07 -8.17
CA THR A 93 3.90 6.10 -7.04
C THR A 93 3.59 7.31 -6.17
N VAL A 94 3.56 7.14 -4.86
CA VAL A 94 3.35 8.24 -3.92
C VAL A 94 4.65 9.02 -3.72
N LYS A 95 4.52 10.26 -3.27
CA LYS A 95 5.67 11.09 -2.87
C LYS A 95 6.32 10.50 -1.61
N LYS A 96 7.61 10.73 -1.46
CA LYS A 96 8.38 10.21 -0.32
C LYS A 96 7.79 10.62 1.03
N GLU A 97 7.23 11.82 1.12
CA GLU A 97 6.62 12.29 2.37
C GLU A 97 5.48 11.39 2.86
N ILE A 98 4.79 10.72 1.94
CA ILE A 98 3.75 9.75 2.31
C ILE A 98 4.38 8.52 2.96
N ILE A 99 5.49 8.04 2.42
CA ILE A 99 6.22 6.92 3.03
C ILE A 99 6.69 7.29 4.44
N ASP A 100 7.18 8.51 4.62
CA ASP A 100 7.62 8.97 5.93
C ASP A 100 6.48 9.00 6.94
N LYS A 101 5.29 9.46 6.52
CA LYS A 101 4.09 9.45 7.36
C LYS A 101 3.63 8.04 7.71
N ILE A 102 3.68 7.13 6.76
CA ILE A 102 3.32 5.73 7.00
C ILE A 102 4.29 5.10 7.99
N ARG A 103 5.59 5.37 7.84
CA ARG A 103 6.61 4.90 8.77
C ARG A 103 6.30 5.34 10.20
N GLU A 104 5.93 6.61 10.39
CA GLU A 104 5.55 7.12 11.71
C GLU A 104 4.35 6.37 12.28
N LYS A 105 3.34 6.09 11.46
CA LYS A 105 2.16 5.36 11.90
C LYS A 105 2.49 3.93 12.29
N ILE A 106 3.36 3.27 11.53
CA ILE A 106 3.80 1.91 11.84
C ILE A 106 4.56 1.88 13.16
N GLU A 107 5.45 2.85 13.37
CA GLU A 107 6.17 2.96 14.64
C GLU A 107 5.20 3.08 15.82
N LYS A 108 4.14 3.87 15.67
CA LYS A 108 3.12 4.00 16.72
C LYS A 108 2.39 2.70 17.01
N VAL A 109 2.16 1.88 15.98
CA VAL A 109 1.53 0.57 16.17
C VAL A 109 2.42 -0.34 16.99
N LEU A 110 3.74 -0.23 16.85
CA LEU A 110 4.72 -1.09 17.52
C LEU A 110 5.17 -0.54 18.87
N ASP A 111 4.90 0.71 19.16
CA ASP A 111 5.39 1.40 20.35
C ASP A 111 4.50 1.09 21.57
N GLU A 112 5.14 0.85 22.73
CA GLU A 112 4.42 0.59 23.98
C GLU A 112 4.59 1.68 25.00
#